data_132311728c3655249ed539257e924a34
#
_entry.id   132311728c3655249ed539257e924a34
#
_cell.length_a   1.000
_cell.length_b   1.000
_cell.length_c   1.000
_cell.angle_alpha   90.00
_cell.angle_beta   90.00
_cell.angle_gamma   90.00
#
_symmetry.space_group_name_H-M   'P 1'
#
loop_
_entity.id
_entity.type
_entity.pdbx_description
1 polymer ?
#
loop_
_entity_poly.entity_id
_entity_poly.type
_entity_poly.pdbx_seq_one_letter_code
_entity_poly.pdbx_strand_id
1 'polypeptide(L)'
;MAKKVVVVGGGWAGSAAALAARKAGCEVELFERADMLLGTGLVGGIMRNNGRFSATEEMIAMGGGDLFKVCDEHSRHRNIEFPGHKHASLYDVATIEPAVRKALEASGIKLHLHCRVKDSQKDGDRITRVTAEGHHDGADISAEADAFVDTSGTAGPQGNCMKYGNGCAMCIYRCPTFGPRLSIAAQAGVPDVMGHKADGTLCASDTGTCTA
;
A
#
# COMPACT_ATOMS: atom_id res chain seq x y z
N MET A 1 -8.03 17.47 -20.70
CA MET A 1 -7.65 16.06 -20.56
C MET A 1 -7.70 15.69 -19.09
N ALA A 2 -8.11 14.45 -18.77
CA ALA A 2 -8.06 13.96 -17.39
C ALA A 2 -6.59 13.90 -16.93
N LYS A 3 -6.36 14.21 -15.65
CA LYS A 3 -5.05 14.06 -15.04
C LYS A 3 -4.76 12.57 -14.82
N LYS A 4 -3.49 12.19 -14.97
CA LYS A 4 -3.04 10.82 -14.75
C LYS A 4 -2.27 10.70 -13.44
N VAL A 5 -2.59 9.67 -12.66
CA VAL A 5 -1.93 9.35 -11.40
C VAL A 5 -1.35 7.94 -11.48
N VAL A 6 -0.10 7.79 -11.08
CA VAL A 6 0.55 6.49 -10.89
C VAL A 6 0.73 6.23 -9.41
N VAL A 7 0.25 5.06 -8.95
CA VAL A 7 0.39 4.58 -7.58
C VAL A 7 1.40 3.44 -7.54
N VAL A 8 2.41 3.55 -6.69
CA VAL A 8 3.45 2.52 -6.51
C VAL A 8 3.24 1.80 -5.18
N GLY A 9 2.82 0.55 -5.26
CA GLY A 9 2.45 -0.30 -4.14
C GLY A 9 0.94 -0.46 -3.99
N GLY A 10 0.46 -1.69 -4.07
CA GLY A 10 -0.97 -2.06 -4.02
C GLY A 10 -1.44 -2.48 -2.61
N GLY A 11 -0.78 -2.04 -1.54
CA GLY A 11 -1.23 -2.21 -0.17
C GLY A 11 -2.54 -1.46 0.11
N TRP A 12 -3.03 -1.49 1.36
CA TRP A 12 -4.24 -0.74 1.75
C TRP A 12 -4.16 0.74 1.38
N ALA A 13 -3.01 1.38 1.65
CA ALA A 13 -2.80 2.79 1.34
C ALA A 13 -2.86 3.06 -0.16
N GLY A 14 -2.20 2.24 -0.98
CA GLY A 14 -2.20 2.40 -2.43
C GLY A 14 -3.56 2.12 -3.06
N SER A 15 -4.26 1.08 -2.60
CA SER A 15 -5.62 0.79 -3.04
C SER A 15 -6.58 1.94 -2.73
N ALA A 16 -6.47 2.53 -1.52
CA ALA A 16 -7.28 3.69 -1.14
C ALA A 16 -6.93 4.94 -1.96
N ALA A 17 -5.64 5.21 -2.18
CA ALA A 17 -5.18 6.33 -2.98
C ALA A 17 -5.66 6.22 -4.44
N ALA A 18 -5.59 5.01 -5.01
CA ALA A 18 -6.04 4.74 -6.37
C ALA A 18 -7.56 5.00 -6.53
N LEU A 19 -8.37 4.50 -5.61
CA LEU A 19 -9.82 4.76 -5.61
C LEU A 19 -10.13 6.24 -5.44
N ALA A 20 -9.46 6.93 -4.53
CA ALA A 20 -9.64 8.36 -4.32
C ALA A 20 -9.29 9.17 -5.57
N ALA A 21 -8.18 8.86 -6.25
CA ALA A 21 -7.78 9.50 -7.49
C ALA A 21 -8.80 9.24 -8.62
N ARG A 22 -9.31 8.02 -8.76
CA ARG A 22 -10.38 7.72 -9.72
C ARG A 22 -11.65 8.51 -9.42
N LYS A 23 -12.05 8.58 -8.16
CA LYS A 23 -13.23 9.35 -7.73
C LYS A 23 -13.08 10.85 -8.02
N ALA A 24 -11.84 11.36 -8.00
CA ALA A 24 -11.50 12.71 -8.41
C ALA A 24 -11.43 12.90 -9.94
N GLY A 25 -11.74 11.88 -10.75
CA GLY A 25 -11.76 11.95 -12.21
C GLY A 25 -10.42 11.73 -12.90
N CYS A 26 -9.39 11.26 -12.16
CA CYS A 26 -8.09 10.96 -12.76
C CYS A 26 -8.08 9.60 -13.48
N GLU A 27 -7.22 9.46 -14.49
CA GLU A 27 -6.77 8.15 -14.96
C GLU A 27 -5.77 7.59 -13.95
N VAL A 28 -5.87 6.30 -13.61
CA VAL A 28 -5.02 5.70 -12.57
C VAL A 28 -4.41 4.39 -13.05
N GLU A 29 -3.09 4.29 -12.89
CA GLU A 29 -2.34 3.04 -12.99
C GLU A 29 -1.72 2.72 -11.62
N LEU A 30 -1.85 1.45 -11.18
CA LEU A 30 -1.29 0.97 -9.93
C LEU A 30 -0.31 -0.17 -10.21
N PHE A 31 0.91 -0.04 -9.70
CA PHE A 31 1.97 -1.04 -9.80
C PHE A 31 2.14 -1.76 -8.46
N GLU A 32 2.02 -3.09 -8.48
CA GLU A 32 2.23 -3.95 -7.33
C GLU A 32 3.25 -5.05 -7.69
N ARG A 33 4.26 -5.21 -6.87
CA ARG A 33 5.31 -6.20 -7.07
C ARG A 33 4.87 -7.64 -6.84
N ALA A 34 3.88 -7.83 -5.97
CA ALA A 34 3.32 -9.15 -5.69
C ALA A 34 2.25 -9.54 -6.73
N ASP A 35 1.85 -10.79 -6.69
CA ASP A 35 0.71 -11.33 -7.43
C ASP A 35 -0.64 -11.01 -6.79
N MET A 36 -0.61 -10.41 -5.59
CA MET A 36 -1.77 -10.06 -4.79
C MET A 36 -1.63 -8.64 -4.25
N LEU A 37 -2.77 -7.96 -4.14
CA LEU A 37 -2.87 -6.66 -3.48
C LEU A 37 -2.80 -6.82 -1.95
N LEU A 38 -2.88 -5.69 -1.24
CA LEU A 38 -2.99 -5.53 0.20
C LEU A 38 -1.70 -5.77 1.00
N GLY A 39 -0.64 -6.32 0.41
CA GLY A 39 0.66 -6.44 1.05
C GLY A 39 0.59 -7.03 2.46
N THR A 40 1.12 -6.33 3.47
CA THR A 40 1.07 -6.77 4.87
C THR A 40 -0.35 -6.86 5.43
N GLY A 41 -1.33 -6.23 4.80
CA GLY A 41 -2.74 -6.36 5.14
C GLY A 41 -3.27 -7.79 5.03
N LEU A 42 -2.75 -8.59 4.09
CA LEU A 42 -3.11 -10.02 3.97
C LEU A 42 -2.65 -10.86 5.14
N VAL A 43 -1.67 -10.39 5.89
CA VAL A 43 -1.14 -11.12 7.06
C VAL A 43 -1.87 -10.73 8.35
N GLY A 44 -2.18 -9.44 8.51
CA GLY A 44 -2.73 -8.91 9.74
C GLY A 44 -4.20 -9.30 9.99
N GLY A 45 -5.03 -9.29 8.95
CA GLY A 45 -6.45 -9.61 9.06
C GLY A 45 -7.30 -8.63 9.88
N ILE A 46 -6.69 -7.61 10.48
CA ILE A 46 -7.36 -6.60 11.31
C ILE A 46 -7.41 -5.27 10.57
N MET A 47 -8.62 -4.78 10.29
CA MET A 47 -8.78 -3.49 9.62
C MET A 47 -8.85 -2.34 10.61
N ARG A 48 -9.66 -2.48 11.65
CA ARG A 48 -9.88 -1.44 12.65
C ARG A 48 -9.91 -2.02 14.05
N ASN A 49 -9.28 -1.33 14.98
CA ASN A 49 -9.25 -1.70 16.40
C ASN A 49 -8.84 -0.51 17.24
N ASN A 50 -9.17 -0.52 18.52
CA ASN A 50 -8.81 0.54 19.49
C ASN A 50 -9.18 1.94 18.94
N GLY A 51 -8.30 2.92 19.04
CA GLY A 51 -8.52 4.27 18.53
C GLY A 51 -8.72 4.38 17.02
N ARG A 52 -8.29 3.37 16.24
CA ARG A 52 -8.53 3.33 14.78
C ARG A 52 -9.98 3.06 14.44
N PHE A 53 -10.78 2.57 15.37
CA PHE A 53 -12.22 2.41 15.16
C PHE A 53 -12.87 3.77 14.89
N SER A 54 -12.68 4.75 15.76
CA SER A 54 -13.23 6.10 15.61
C SER A 54 -12.68 6.80 14.37
N ALA A 55 -11.37 6.70 14.11
CA ALA A 55 -10.74 7.26 12.91
C ALA A 55 -11.33 6.67 11.61
N THR A 56 -11.68 5.39 11.60
CA THR A 56 -12.36 4.77 10.45
C THR A 56 -13.76 5.32 10.25
N GLU A 57 -14.54 5.50 11.33
CA GLU A 57 -15.88 6.09 11.24
C GLU A 57 -15.83 7.54 10.73
N GLU A 58 -14.84 8.31 11.15
CA GLU A 58 -14.60 9.66 10.62
C GLU A 58 -14.25 9.63 9.12
N MET A 59 -13.35 8.75 8.70
CA MET A 59 -13.00 8.60 7.28
C MET A 59 -14.20 8.21 6.42
N ILE A 60 -15.07 7.33 6.92
CA ILE A 60 -16.32 6.95 6.24
C ILE A 60 -17.23 8.17 6.10
N ALA A 61 -17.43 8.92 7.17
CA ALA A 61 -18.26 10.12 7.20
C ALA A 61 -17.72 11.21 6.23
N MET A 62 -16.40 11.31 6.08
CA MET A 62 -15.76 12.23 5.14
C MET A 62 -15.74 11.74 3.69
N GLY A 63 -16.36 10.60 3.39
CA GLY A 63 -16.45 10.06 2.03
C GLY A 63 -15.30 9.14 1.59
N GLY A 64 -14.36 8.82 2.49
CA GLY A 64 -13.24 7.88 2.26
C GLY A 64 -13.59 6.42 2.57
N GLY A 65 -14.88 6.06 2.55
CA GLY A 65 -15.39 4.79 3.08
C GLY A 65 -15.37 3.59 2.12
N ASP A 66 -14.97 3.75 0.88
CA ASP A 66 -15.20 2.73 -0.15
C ASP A 66 -14.54 1.38 0.19
N LEU A 67 -13.26 1.38 0.60
CA LEU A 67 -12.56 0.15 1.01
C LEU A 67 -13.03 -0.39 2.36
N PHE A 68 -13.46 0.48 3.27
CA PHE A 68 -14.01 0.03 4.55
C PHE A 68 -15.32 -0.74 4.38
N LYS A 69 -16.15 -0.37 3.41
CA LYS A 69 -17.35 -1.14 3.04
C LYS A 69 -16.99 -2.54 2.56
N VAL A 70 -16.01 -2.64 1.65
CA VAL A 70 -15.51 -3.94 1.19
C VAL A 70 -14.99 -4.78 2.36
N CYS A 71 -14.24 -4.17 3.29
CA CYS A 71 -13.77 -4.86 4.49
C CYS A 71 -14.90 -5.36 5.37
N ASP A 72 -15.92 -4.52 5.59
CA ASP A 72 -17.06 -4.87 6.43
C ASP A 72 -17.88 -6.02 5.83
N GLU A 73 -18.05 -6.05 4.51
CA GLU A 73 -18.72 -7.14 3.79
C GLU A 73 -17.95 -8.47 3.93
N HIS A 74 -16.63 -8.41 4.02
CA HIS A 74 -15.75 -9.58 4.17
C HIS A 74 -15.26 -9.82 5.61
N SER A 75 -15.85 -9.14 6.61
CA SER A 75 -15.49 -9.33 8.00
C SER A 75 -16.10 -10.60 8.57
N ARG A 76 -15.27 -11.48 9.14
CA ARG A 76 -15.71 -12.65 9.92
C ARG A 76 -16.10 -12.28 11.35
N HIS A 77 -15.42 -11.29 11.93
CA HIS A 77 -15.67 -10.81 13.27
C HIS A 77 -15.77 -9.30 13.26
N ARG A 78 -16.75 -8.77 13.98
CA ARG A 78 -16.98 -7.32 14.06
C ARG A 78 -17.08 -6.88 15.50
N ASN A 79 -16.38 -5.81 15.82
CA ASN A 79 -16.45 -5.16 17.12
C ASN A 79 -16.24 -6.12 18.30
N ILE A 80 -15.25 -6.99 18.21
CA ILE A 80 -14.88 -7.95 19.26
C ILE A 80 -13.75 -7.42 20.12
N GLU A 81 -13.62 -7.98 21.32
CA GLU A 81 -12.52 -7.69 22.24
C GLU A 81 -11.68 -8.96 22.49
N PHE A 82 -10.37 -8.80 22.51
CA PHE A 82 -9.42 -9.83 22.92
C PHE A 82 -8.13 -9.15 23.43
N PRO A 83 -7.20 -9.87 24.08
CA PRO A 83 -6.02 -9.26 24.69
C PRO A 83 -5.29 -8.30 23.77
N GLY A 84 -5.18 -7.04 24.18
CA GLY A 84 -4.53 -5.96 23.42
C GLY A 84 -5.40 -5.24 22.40
N HIS A 85 -6.62 -5.72 22.13
CA HIS A 85 -7.49 -5.16 21.10
C HIS A 85 -8.92 -4.95 21.61
N LYS A 86 -9.43 -3.74 21.41
CA LYS A 86 -10.84 -3.39 21.61
C LYS A 86 -11.45 -2.97 20.27
N HIS A 87 -12.75 -3.21 20.12
CA HIS A 87 -13.48 -2.85 18.89
C HIS A 87 -12.86 -3.42 17.62
N ALA A 88 -12.25 -4.61 17.69
CA ALA A 88 -11.56 -5.20 16.56
C ALA A 88 -12.55 -5.75 15.53
N SER A 89 -12.33 -5.41 14.27
CA SER A 89 -13.00 -6.03 13.12
C SER A 89 -11.95 -6.77 12.29
N LEU A 90 -12.18 -8.05 12.10
CA LEU A 90 -11.27 -8.96 11.41
C LEU A 90 -11.91 -9.41 10.10
N TYR A 91 -11.25 -9.12 9.00
CA TYR A 91 -11.67 -9.59 7.69
C TYR A 91 -11.08 -10.97 7.35
N ASP A 92 -11.74 -11.65 6.43
CA ASP A 92 -11.27 -12.93 5.89
C ASP A 92 -10.14 -12.69 4.89
N VAL A 93 -8.93 -13.07 5.25
CA VAL A 93 -7.73 -12.89 4.40
C VAL A 93 -7.79 -13.68 3.09
N ALA A 94 -8.61 -14.74 3.03
CA ALA A 94 -8.77 -15.53 1.81
C ALA A 94 -9.70 -14.87 0.78
N THR A 95 -10.62 -14.01 1.23
CA THR A 95 -11.65 -13.41 0.35
C THR A 95 -11.48 -11.91 0.13
N ILE A 96 -10.74 -11.23 1.01
CA ILE A 96 -10.62 -9.77 0.96
C ILE A 96 -9.86 -9.26 -0.27
N GLU A 97 -8.77 -9.93 -0.65
CA GLU A 97 -7.96 -9.47 -1.79
C GLU A 97 -8.73 -9.54 -3.11
N PRO A 98 -9.39 -10.67 -3.48
CA PRO A 98 -10.22 -10.71 -4.68
C PRO A 98 -11.33 -9.66 -4.68
N ALA A 99 -11.91 -9.35 -3.53
CA ALA A 99 -12.95 -8.33 -3.42
C ALA A 99 -12.41 -6.92 -3.66
N VAL A 100 -11.27 -6.57 -3.07
CA VAL A 100 -10.61 -5.29 -3.30
C VAL A 100 -10.14 -5.16 -4.75
N ARG A 101 -9.51 -6.20 -5.31
CA ARG A 101 -9.10 -6.24 -6.72
C ARG A 101 -10.28 -5.93 -7.64
N LYS A 102 -11.40 -6.62 -7.44
CA LYS A 102 -12.63 -6.39 -8.20
C LYS A 102 -13.14 -4.96 -8.08
N ALA A 103 -13.07 -4.36 -6.88
CA ALA A 103 -13.48 -2.97 -6.67
C ALA A 103 -12.59 -1.98 -7.43
N LEU A 104 -11.27 -2.20 -7.44
CA LEU A 104 -10.32 -1.38 -8.19
C LEU A 104 -10.55 -1.50 -9.71
N GLU A 105 -10.67 -2.71 -10.22
CA GLU A 105 -10.92 -2.99 -11.64
C GLU A 105 -12.27 -2.40 -12.10
N ALA A 106 -13.33 -2.58 -11.30
CA ALA A 106 -14.65 -2.01 -11.59
C ALA A 106 -14.63 -0.47 -11.62
N SER A 107 -13.71 0.15 -10.90
CA SER A 107 -13.49 1.60 -10.94
C SER A 107 -12.67 2.07 -12.16
N GLY A 108 -12.21 1.14 -13.00
CA GLY A 108 -11.40 1.45 -14.18
C GLY A 108 -9.95 1.80 -13.86
N ILE A 109 -9.42 1.30 -12.74
CA ILE A 109 -8.00 1.40 -12.39
C ILE A 109 -7.25 0.31 -13.14
N LYS A 110 -6.17 0.68 -13.83
CA LYS A 110 -5.29 -0.26 -14.50
C LYS A 110 -4.31 -0.85 -13.50
N LEU A 111 -4.40 -2.15 -13.26
CA LEU A 111 -3.54 -2.87 -12.34
C LEU A 111 -2.37 -3.53 -13.08
N HIS A 112 -1.17 -3.31 -12.57
CA HIS A 112 0.05 -3.98 -12.99
C HIS A 112 0.56 -4.83 -11.82
N LEU A 113 0.12 -6.09 -11.75
CA LEU A 113 0.60 -7.06 -10.75
C LEU A 113 1.87 -7.74 -11.26
N HIS A 114 2.68 -8.32 -10.37
CA HIS A 114 4.00 -8.84 -10.66
C HIS A 114 4.95 -7.81 -11.29
N CYS A 115 4.73 -6.54 -11.01
CA CYS A 115 5.47 -5.43 -11.60
C CYS A 115 6.17 -4.63 -10.51
N ARG A 116 7.44 -4.92 -10.28
CA ARG A 116 8.25 -4.22 -9.29
C ARG A 116 8.82 -2.93 -9.88
N VAL A 117 8.40 -1.79 -9.36
CA VAL A 117 9.04 -0.51 -9.71
C VAL A 117 10.51 -0.55 -9.27
N LYS A 118 11.40 -0.29 -10.19
CA LYS A 118 12.87 -0.36 -10.01
C LYS A 118 13.57 0.97 -10.21
N ASP A 119 12.90 1.95 -10.81
CA ASP A 119 13.48 3.26 -11.07
C ASP A 119 12.42 4.35 -11.21
N SER A 120 12.82 5.60 -10.95
CA SER A 120 12.03 6.79 -11.20
C SER A 120 12.87 7.89 -11.82
N GLN A 121 12.30 8.64 -12.75
CA GLN A 121 12.95 9.79 -13.40
C GLN A 121 12.32 11.10 -12.91
N LYS A 122 13.16 12.13 -12.76
CA LYS A 122 12.77 13.46 -12.36
C LYS A 122 13.10 14.48 -13.45
N ASP A 123 12.28 15.51 -13.51
CA ASP A 123 12.60 16.79 -14.15
C ASP A 123 12.44 17.90 -13.10
N GLY A 124 13.56 18.51 -12.73
CA GLY A 124 13.62 19.40 -11.56
C GLY A 124 13.20 18.68 -10.28
N ASP A 125 12.18 19.21 -9.60
CA ASP A 125 11.64 18.67 -8.36
C ASP A 125 10.44 17.70 -8.56
N ARG A 126 10.11 17.35 -9.81
CA ARG A 126 8.97 16.52 -10.13
C ARG A 126 9.38 15.16 -10.66
N ILE A 127 8.79 14.11 -10.13
CA ILE A 127 8.84 12.78 -10.76
C ILE A 127 7.98 12.85 -12.02
N THR A 128 8.53 12.38 -13.15
CA THR A 128 7.86 12.40 -14.46
C THR A 128 7.56 11.01 -14.98
N ARG A 129 8.34 10.01 -14.55
CA ARG A 129 8.21 8.62 -15.02
C ARG A 129 8.64 7.65 -13.93
N VAL A 130 8.02 6.47 -13.92
CA VAL A 130 8.51 5.28 -13.22
C VAL A 130 8.77 4.17 -14.22
N THR A 131 9.72 3.29 -13.90
CA THR A 131 10.00 2.07 -14.65
C THR A 131 9.87 0.88 -13.73
N ALA A 132 9.06 -0.08 -14.11
CA ALA A 132 8.84 -1.33 -13.41
C ALA A 132 9.36 -2.51 -14.22
N GLU A 133 9.91 -3.50 -13.56
CA GLU A 133 10.28 -4.78 -14.11
C GLU A 133 9.09 -5.73 -14.06
N GLY A 134 8.65 -6.22 -15.21
CA GLY A 134 7.61 -7.24 -15.31
C GLY A 134 8.16 -8.63 -15.00
N HIS A 135 7.35 -9.44 -14.30
CA HIS A 135 7.81 -10.76 -13.85
C HIS A 135 7.82 -11.82 -14.94
N HIS A 136 6.85 -11.78 -15.88
CA HIS A 136 6.63 -12.90 -16.79
C HIS A 136 7.61 -12.97 -17.99
N ASP A 137 8.04 -11.83 -18.48
CA ASP A 137 8.90 -11.71 -19.65
C ASP A 137 10.17 -10.88 -19.41
N GLY A 138 10.31 -10.34 -18.20
CA GLY A 138 11.41 -9.44 -17.84
C GLY A 138 11.39 -8.11 -18.59
N ALA A 139 10.35 -7.85 -19.36
CA ALA A 139 10.24 -6.59 -20.10
C ALA A 139 9.93 -5.43 -19.14
N ASP A 140 10.61 -4.32 -19.36
CA ASP A 140 10.36 -3.10 -18.59
C ASP A 140 9.04 -2.44 -19.02
N ILE A 141 8.26 -2.07 -18.05
CA ILE A 141 7.03 -1.28 -18.22
C ILE A 141 7.30 0.11 -17.67
N SER A 142 7.12 1.13 -18.49
CA SER A 142 7.25 2.52 -18.05
C SER A 142 5.90 3.23 -18.04
N ALA A 143 5.69 4.09 -17.04
CA ALA A 143 4.50 4.94 -16.95
C ALA A 143 4.88 6.38 -16.64
N GLU A 144 4.34 7.31 -17.42
CA GLU A 144 4.38 8.75 -17.20
C GLU A 144 3.06 9.19 -16.58
N ALA A 145 3.10 10.20 -15.70
CA ALA A 145 1.92 10.74 -15.04
C ALA A 145 2.10 12.19 -14.61
N ASP A 146 0.97 12.85 -14.31
CA ASP A 146 0.96 14.18 -13.70
C ASP A 146 1.33 14.14 -12.21
N ALA A 147 1.04 13.01 -11.52
CA ALA A 147 1.38 12.81 -10.12
C ALA A 147 1.69 11.34 -9.83
N PHE A 148 2.54 11.14 -8.83
CA PHE A 148 2.97 9.82 -8.36
C PHE A 148 2.71 9.71 -6.86
N VAL A 149 2.21 8.55 -6.43
CA VAL A 149 1.93 8.26 -5.02
C VAL A 149 2.79 7.08 -4.58
N ASP A 150 3.69 7.32 -3.64
CA ASP A 150 4.51 6.27 -3.04
C ASP A 150 3.76 5.60 -1.89
N THR A 151 3.38 4.36 -2.08
CA THR A 151 2.75 3.50 -1.09
C THR A 151 3.45 2.13 -1.04
N SER A 152 4.74 2.13 -1.37
CA SER A 152 5.56 0.91 -1.47
C SER A 152 5.77 0.19 -0.12
N GLY A 153 5.29 0.75 0.97
CA GLY A 153 5.30 0.12 2.30
C GLY A 153 6.70 -0.06 2.88
N THR A 154 6.85 -1.00 3.80
CA THR A 154 8.11 -1.29 4.50
C THR A 154 8.75 -2.61 4.07
N ALA A 155 8.06 -3.41 3.27
CA ALA A 155 8.50 -4.75 2.83
C ALA A 155 8.81 -5.71 3.99
N GLY A 156 7.91 -5.80 4.95
CA GLY A 156 8.10 -6.58 6.17
C GLY A 156 8.82 -5.76 7.25
N PRO A 157 9.69 -6.36 8.07
CA PRO A 157 10.45 -5.60 9.06
C PRO A 157 11.18 -4.44 8.39
N GLN A 158 11.08 -3.26 8.99
CA GLN A 158 11.59 -2.02 8.43
C GLN A 158 13.08 -2.14 8.05
N GLY A 159 13.39 -1.64 6.88
CA GLY A 159 14.76 -1.59 6.40
C GLY A 159 15.34 -2.91 5.86
N ASN A 160 14.61 -4.03 5.90
CA ASN A 160 15.12 -5.30 5.40
C ASN A 160 15.52 -5.25 3.92
N CYS A 161 14.71 -4.62 3.09
CA CYS A 161 15.06 -4.46 1.67
C CYS A 161 16.33 -3.64 1.48
N MET A 162 16.53 -2.60 2.27
CA MET A 162 17.73 -1.77 2.23
C MET A 162 18.93 -2.49 2.85
N LYS A 163 18.75 -3.15 3.99
CA LYS A 163 19.82 -3.81 4.74
C LYS A 163 20.43 -5.01 4.01
N TYR A 164 19.59 -5.81 3.35
CA TYR A 164 19.99 -7.07 2.73
C TYR A 164 20.00 -7.02 1.20
N GLY A 165 19.82 -5.86 0.60
CA GLY A 165 19.86 -5.64 -0.85
C GLY A 165 18.64 -6.17 -1.60
N ASN A 166 18.08 -7.29 -1.19
CA ASN A 166 16.90 -7.92 -1.81
C ASN A 166 15.88 -8.40 -0.80
N GLY A 167 15.69 -7.81 0.29
CA GLY A 167 14.84 -8.13 1.43
C GLY A 167 13.66 -9.12 1.24
N CYS A 168 13.43 -9.59 0.01
CA CYS A 168 12.34 -10.50 -0.34
C CYS A 168 12.35 -11.81 0.43
N ALA A 169 13.53 -12.36 0.72
CA ALA A 169 13.68 -13.56 1.53
C ALA A 169 13.23 -13.37 2.99
N MET A 170 13.14 -12.12 3.44
CA MET A 170 12.74 -11.75 4.80
C MET A 170 11.27 -11.30 4.86
N CYS A 171 10.58 -11.19 3.74
CA CYS A 171 9.17 -10.86 3.72
C CYS A 171 8.34 -12.04 4.19
N ILE A 172 7.33 -11.77 5.03
CA ILE A 172 6.42 -12.78 5.59
C ILE A 172 5.26 -13.10 4.65
N TYR A 173 5.10 -12.37 3.58
CA TYR A 173 4.12 -12.64 2.55
C TYR A 173 4.82 -12.92 1.21
N ARG A 174 4.13 -13.64 0.37
CA ARG A 174 4.64 -14.04 -0.93
C ARG A 174 4.89 -12.83 -1.82
N CYS A 175 6.09 -12.78 -2.41
CA CYS A 175 6.45 -11.80 -3.41
C CYS A 175 7.13 -12.53 -4.58
N PRO A 176 6.50 -12.64 -5.77
CA PRO A 176 7.07 -13.36 -6.91
C PRO A 176 8.17 -12.57 -7.62
N THR A 177 8.25 -11.27 -7.42
CA THR A 177 9.35 -10.46 -7.96
C THR A 177 10.53 -10.47 -7.00
N PHE A 178 11.73 -10.67 -7.52
CA PHE A 178 12.95 -10.66 -6.72
C PHE A 178 13.62 -9.28 -6.77
N GLY A 179 13.93 -8.72 -5.61
CA GLY A 179 14.62 -7.44 -5.51
C GLY A 179 14.15 -6.59 -4.32
N PRO A 180 14.90 -5.54 -3.99
CA PRO A 180 14.57 -4.64 -2.88
C PRO A 180 13.29 -3.84 -3.19
N ARG A 181 12.63 -3.38 -2.12
CA ARG A 181 11.66 -2.31 -2.22
C ARG A 181 12.34 -1.03 -2.71
N LEU A 182 11.69 -0.33 -3.61
CA LEU A 182 12.10 0.99 -4.01
C LEU A 182 11.06 2.01 -3.53
N SER A 183 11.51 3.04 -2.82
CA SER A 183 10.71 4.24 -2.57
C SER A 183 11.04 5.28 -3.64
N ILE A 184 10.05 5.64 -4.45
CA ILE A 184 10.21 6.71 -5.43
C ILE A 184 10.35 8.08 -4.77
N ALA A 185 9.78 8.25 -3.58
CA ALA A 185 9.96 9.45 -2.76
C ALA A 185 11.41 9.59 -2.29
N ALA A 186 12.02 8.50 -1.81
CA ALA A 186 13.43 8.49 -1.41
C ALA A 186 14.37 8.77 -2.60
N GLN A 187 14.10 8.19 -3.77
CA GLN A 187 14.83 8.51 -4.99
C GLN A 187 14.69 9.99 -5.40
N ALA A 188 13.53 10.57 -5.12
CA ALA A 188 13.29 12.00 -5.38
C ALA A 188 13.98 12.93 -4.38
N GLY A 189 14.61 12.40 -3.32
CA GLY A 189 15.33 13.18 -2.32
C GLY A 189 14.55 13.39 -1.03
N VAL A 190 13.37 12.78 -0.88
CA VAL A 190 12.60 12.76 0.37
C VAL A 190 12.91 11.46 1.10
N PRO A 191 13.72 11.49 2.17
CA PRO A 191 14.14 10.26 2.85
C PRO A 191 12.96 9.55 3.51
N ASP A 192 13.01 8.22 3.55
CA ASP A 192 12.14 7.44 4.40
C ASP A 192 12.41 7.79 5.87
N VAL A 193 11.39 8.31 6.55
CA VAL A 193 11.50 8.68 7.97
C VAL A 193 10.90 7.55 8.80
N MET A 194 11.65 7.08 9.78
CA MET A 194 11.17 6.11 10.76
C MET A 194 10.77 6.83 12.03
N GLY A 195 9.59 6.51 12.55
CA GLY A 195 9.14 7.04 13.85
C GLY A 195 10.06 6.57 14.97
N HIS A 196 10.28 7.43 15.96
CA HIS A 196 11.03 7.12 17.17
C HIS A 196 10.11 7.23 18.38
N LYS A 197 10.35 6.39 19.38
CA LYS A 197 9.73 6.53 20.70
C LYS A 197 10.35 7.70 21.45
N ALA A 198 9.73 8.12 22.55
CA ALA A 198 10.23 9.20 23.39
C ALA A 198 11.66 8.95 23.93
N ASP A 199 12.08 7.69 24.03
CA ASP A 199 13.42 7.28 24.46
C ASP A 199 14.45 7.25 23.30
N GLY A 200 14.07 7.67 22.08
CA GLY A 200 14.92 7.67 20.89
C GLY A 200 15.04 6.33 20.20
N THR A 201 14.44 5.25 20.71
CA THR A 201 14.44 3.96 20.02
C THR A 201 13.47 3.96 18.83
N LEU A 202 13.80 3.18 17.80
CA LEU A 202 12.93 3.05 16.63
C LEU A 202 11.56 2.45 17.02
N CYS A 203 10.49 3.03 16.49
CA CYS A 203 9.19 2.41 16.58
C CYS A 203 9.16 1.13 15.75
N ALA A 204 8.60 0.06 16.28
CA ALA A 204 8.21 -1.07 15.46
C ALA A 204 7.02 -0.65 14.58
N SER A 205 7.06 -1.04 13.31
CA SER A 205 6.06 -0.63 12.30
C SER A 205 4.62 -1.06 12.63
N ASP A 206 4.46 -2.01 13.52
CA ASP A 206 3.20 -2.63 13.91
C ASP A 206 2.58 -2.05 15.17
N THR A 207 3.32 -1.30 15.97
CA THR A 207 2.83 -0.83 17.28
C THR A 207 1.93 0.41 17.21
N GLY A 208 1.92 1.13 16.10
CA GLY A 208 1.03 2.28 15.87
C GLY A 208 1.11 3.44 16.89
N THR A 209 2.10 3.41 17.78
CA THR A 209 2.27 4.38 18.89
C THR A 209 3.55 5.21 18.74
N CYS A 210 3.95 5.49 17.50
CA CYS A 210 5.01 6.45 17.28
C CYS A 210 4.42 7.86 17.40
N THR A 211 4.74 8.56 18.49
CA THR A 211 4.56 10.00 18.54
C THR A 211 5.66 10.63 17.69
N ALA A 212 5.24 11.38 16.67
CA ALA A 212 6.15 12.23 15.93
C ALA A 212 6.69 13.36 16.82
#